data_6d3e5151f92b41bd34a3496632496415
#
_entry.id   6d3e5151f92b41bd34a3496632496415
#
_cell.length_a   1.000
_cell.length_b   1.000
_cell.length_c   1.000
_cell.angle_alpha   90.00
_cell.angle_beta   90.00
_cell.angle_gamma   90.00
#
_symmetry.space_group_name_H-M   'P 1'
#
loop_
_entity.id
_entity.type
_entity.pdbx_description
1 polymer ?
#
loop_
_entity_poly.entity_id
_entity_poly.type
_entity_poly.pdbx_seq_one_letter_code
_entity_poly.pdbx_strand_id
1 'polypeptide(L)'
;MSQNRIILYYQFAPITDPVAVMLWQRALCEKLGLRGRILISKHGINGTLGGEISAVKAYTKETRQYPGFKNMEFKWSEGGAEDFPRLSVKARDEIVAFGAPDELKVDENGVVGGGVHLKPEEVNKLVEERGDEVVFFDGRNAFEAKIGKFKNAVVPDVRTTHDFIREIESGKYDELKDKPVVTYCTGGIRCEILSALMKNRGFKEIYQIDGGIVRYGEKYGDKSLWEGSLYVFDKRMHMEFTPDTVTIGQCERCSAPSNKFENCSNERCRELVLLCPECATDDTKRRCVPECAVDRQSAHAGIS
;
A
#
# COMPACT_ATOMS: atom_id res chain seq x y z
N MET A 1 23.82 -16.81 12.36
CA MET A 1 23.07 -16.67 11.09
C MET A 1 22.69 -15.21 10.93
N SER A 2 23.05 -14.60 9.83
CA SER A 2 22.65 -13.23 9.51
C SER A 2 21.11 -13.20 9.40
N GLN A 3 20.45 -12.36 10.19
CA GLN A 3 19.00 -12.22 10.09
C GLN A 3 18.71 -11.10 9.10
N ASN A 4 18.02 -11.44 8.01
CA ASN A 4 17.55 -10.47 7.06
C ASN A 4 16.19 -9.89 7.51
N ARG A 5 15.91 -8.63 7.16
CA ARG A 5 14.66 -7.95 7.44
C ARG A 5 14.26 -7.05 6.30
N ILE A 6 12.95 -6.87 6.17
CA ILE A 6 12.33 -5.85 5.33
C ILE A 6 11.76 -4.77 6.23
N ILE A 7 11.92 -3.50 5.82
CA ILE A 7 11.26 -2.35 6.44
C ILE A 7 10.35 -1.66 5.44
N LEU A 8 9.15 -1.29 5.91
CA LEU A 8 8.20 -0.42 5.24
C LEU A 8 8.09 0.87 6.05
N TYR A 9 8.20 2.02 5.41
CA TYR A 9 8.15 3.30 6.08
C TYR A 9 7.68 4.41 5.14
N TYR A 10 7.12 5.45 5.71
CA TYR A 10 6.88 6.72 5.06
C TYR A 10 6.91 7.86 6.06
N GLN A 11 7.11 9.06 5.56
CA GLN A 11 6.96 10.28 6.33
C GLN A 11 6.54 11.40 5.40
N PHE A 12 5.41 12.02 5.72
CA PHE A 12 5.05 13.31 5.13
C PHE A 12 5.75 14.41 5.90
N ALA A 13 6.59 15.17 5.21
CA ALA A 13 7.30 16.32 5.73
C ALA A 13 7.75 17.19 4.55
N PRO A 14 7.80 18.52 4.67
CA PRO A 14 8.31 19.37 3.63
C PRO A 14 9.77 19.06 3.30
N ILE A 15 10.07 18.81 2.02
CA ILE A 15 11.43 18.59 1.52
C ILE A 15 11.75 19.66 0.50
N THR A 16 12.75 20.49 0.81
CA THR A 16 13.14 21.62 -0.05
C THR A 16 13.82 21.15 -1.33
N ASP A 17 14.68 20.14 -1.25
CA ASP A 17 15.36 19.56 -2.40
C ASP A 17 15.19 18.02 -2.43
N PRO A 18 14.14 17.53 -3.09
CA PRO A 18 13.89 16.09 -3.22
C PRO A 18 15.00 15.34 -3.98
N VAL A 19 15.72 16.01 -4.89
CA VAL A 19 16.80 15.39 -5.67
C VAL A 19 18.03 15.15 -4.78
N ALA A 20 18.40 16.13 -3.96
CA ALA A 20 19.49 15.94 -3.00
C ALA A 20 19.20 14.83 -2.00
N VAL A 21 17.97 14.77 -1.46
CA VAL A 21 17.55 13.68 -0.56
C VAL A 21 17.56 12.34 -1.28
N MET A 22 17.13 12.28 -2.53
CA MET A 22 17.15 11.05 -3.36
C MET A 22 18.57 10.54 -3.56
N LEU A 23 19.53 11.43 -3.89
CA LEU A 23 20.94 11.06 -4.08
C LEU A 23 21.55 10.54 -2.78
N TRP A 24 21.30 11.22 -1.66
CA TRP A 24 21.75 10.78 -0.35
C TRP A 24 21.19 9.40 0.02
N GLN A 25 19.89 9.19 -0.13
CA GLN A 25 19.24 7.91 0.18
C GLN A 25 19.75 6.77 -0.70
N ARG A 26 20.02 7.04 -1.98
CA ARG A 26 20.63 6.07 -2.89
C ARG A 26 22.02 5.67 -2.44
N ALA A 27 22.90 6.64 -2.20
CA ALA A 27 24.25 6.38 -1.75
C ALA A 27 24.30 5.61 -0.42
N LEU A 28 23.41 5.95 0.52
CA LEU A 28 23.28 5.23 1.79
C LEU A 28 22.86 3.77 1.58
N CYS A 29 21.86 3.50 0.74
CA CYS A 29 21.41 2.14 0.43
C CYS A 29 22.51 1.33 -0.28
N GLU A 30 23.20 1.91 -1.25
CA GLU A 30 24.30 1.26 -1.98
C GLU A 30 25.44 0.89 -1.03
N LYS A 31 25.85 1.82 -0.15
CA LYS A 31 26.88 1.59 0.88
C LYS A 31 26.50 0.43 1.82
N LEU A 32 25.21 0.30 2.16
CA LEU A 32 24.70 -0.70 3.10
C LEU A 32 24.25 -2.00 2.41
N GLY A 33 24.35 -2.11 1.09
CA GLY A 33 23.90 -3.30 0.34
C GLY A 33 22.40 -3.57 0.38
N LEU A 34 21.59 -2.52 0.61
CA LEU A 34 20.13 -2.64 0.68
C LEU A 34 19.52 -2.64 -0.72
N ARG A 35 18.40 -3.36 -0.87
CA ARG A 35 17.56 -3.35 -2.07
C ARG A 35 16.13 -2.98 -1.74
N GLY A 36 15.40 -2.50 -2.75
CA GLY A 36 14.01 -2.11 -2.60
C GLY A 36 13.69 -0.84 -3.36
N ARG A 37 12.66 -0.14 -2.92
CA ARG A 37 12.14 1.06 -3.59
C ARG A 37 12.01 2.21 -2.62
N ILE A 38 12.47 3.39 -3.02
CA ILE A 38 12.24 4.66 -2.31
C ILE A 38 11.72 5.69 -3.30
N LEU A 39 10.66 6.39 -2.92
CA LEU A 39 10.14 7.56 -3.61
C LEU A 39 10.28 8.78 -2.71
N ILE A 40 10.75 9.88 -3.27
CA ILE A 40 10.91 11.16 -2.58
C ILE A 40 10.20 12.24 -3.40
N SER A 41 9.49 13.13 -2.73
CA SER A 41 8.89 14.32 -3.34
C SER A 41 9.03 15.53 -2.42
N LYS A 42 8.56 16.69 -2.86
CA LYS A 42 8.45 17.88 -1.99
C LYS A 42 7.60 17.64 -0.73
N HIS A 43 6.77 16.58 -0.75
CA HIS A 43 5.84 16.24 0.33
C HIS A 43 6.36 15.17 1.31
N GLY A 44 7.50 14.52 1.04
CA GLY A 44 8.04 13.52 1.94
C GLY A 44 8.76 12.36 1.25
N ILE A 45 8.83 11.24 1.99
CA ILE A 45 9.51 10.00 1.59
C ILE A 45 8.59 8.79 1.79
N ASN A 46 8.69 7.82 0.89
CA ASN A 46 8.00 6.53 0.96
C ASN A 46 8.95 5.43 0.53
N GLY A 47 9.15 4.40 1.34
CA GLY A 47 10.11 3.35 1.04
C GLY A 47 9.77 1.98 1.59
N THR A 48 10.25 0.98 0.85
CA THR A 48 10.34 -0.41 1.31
C THR A 48 11.73 -0.92 0.94
N LEU A 49 12.49 -1.37 1.93
CA LEU A 49 13.87 -1.84 1.76
C LEU A 49 14.07 -3.16 2.49
N GLY A 50 14.89 -4.03 1.90
CA GLY A 50 15.33 -5.29 2.50
C GLY A 50 16.84 -5.42 2.53
N GLY A 51 17.34 -6.12 3.55
CA GLY A 51 18.75 -6.42 3.72
C GLY A 51 19.07 -7.08 5.05
N GLU A 52 20.35 -7.20 5.35
CA GLU A 52 20.82 -7.67 6.65
C GLU A 52 20.35 -6.74 7.77
N ILE A 53 19.94 -7.28 8.91
CA ILE A 53 19.36 -6.51 10.02
C ILE A 53 20.27 -5.40 10.53
N SER A 54 21.60 -5.61 10.53
CA SER A 54 22.58 -4.59 10.93
C SER A 54 22.59 -3.41 9.96
N ALA A 55 22.56 -3.69 8.65
CA ALA A 55 22.49 -2.69 7.60
C ALA A 55 21.16 -1.91 7.64
N VAL A 56 20.04 -2.62 7.83
CA VAL A 56 18.72 -1.98 7.96
C VAL A 56 18.66 -1.09 9.20
N LYS A 57 19.20 -1.52 10.35
CA LYS A 57 19.30 -0.68 11.56
C LYS A 57 20.17 0.55 11.36
N ALA A 58 21.30 0.41 10.66
CA ALA A 58 22.17 1.54 10.32
C ALA A 58 21.42 2.55 9.41
N TYR A 59 20.71 2.05 8.39
CA TYR A 59 19.88 2.87 7.52
C TYR A 59 18.82 3.66 8.30
N THR A 60 18.06 3.01 9.19
CA THR A 60 17.02 3.68 9.97
C THR A 60 17.58 4.78 10.87
N LYS A 61 18.77 4.53 11.47
CA LYS A 61 19.45 5.50 12.32
C LYS A 61 19.91 6.73 11.51
N GLU A 62 20.55 6.52 10.37
CA GLU A 62 21.04 7.61 9.51
C GLU A 62 19.87 8.41 8.91
N THR A 63 18.81 7.74 8.44
CA THR A 63 17.66 8.39 7.85
C THR A 63 16.93 9.30 8.83
N ARG A 64 16.83 8.92 10.12
CA ARG A 64 16.24 9.75 11.18
C ARG A 64 17.05 11.02 11.52
N GLN A 65 18.26 11.16 11.01
CA GLN A 65 19.04 12.39 11.22
C GLN A 65 18.55 13.55 10.35
N TYR A 66 17.81 13.27 9.26
CA TYR A 66 17.16 14.32 8.50
C TYR A 66 16.04 14.95 9.34
N PRO A 67 16.01 16.30 9.51
CA PRO A 67 15.08 16.94 10.46
C PRO A 67 13.62 16.53 10.33
N GLY A 68 13.11 16.45 9.10
CA GLY A 68 11.74 16.02 8.81
C GLY A 68 11.46 14.53 9.02
N PHE A 69 12.49 13.69 9.28
CA PHE A 69 12.35 12.24 9.42
C PHE A 69 12.65 11.73 10.84
N LYS A 70 12.89 12.62 11.81
CA LYS A 70 13.27 12.27 13.18
C LYS A 70 12.30 11.27 13.82
N ASN A 71 11.01 11.45 13.63
CA ASN A 71 9.95 10.65 14.22
C ASN A 71 9.42 9.57 13.27
N MET A 72 10.11 9.31 12.14
CA MET A 72 9.68 8.30 11.17
C MET A 72 9.59 6.92 11.81
N GLU A 73 8.44 6.28 11.62
CA GLU A 73 8.21 4.91 12.02
C GLU A 73 8.64 3.93 10.92
N PHE A 74 9.27 2.84 11.34
CA PHE A 74 9.68 1.75 10.46
C PHE A 74 8.94 0.49 10.89
N LYS A 75 8.14 -0.08 9.99
CA LYS A 75 7.47 -1.36 10.18
C LYS A 75 8.38 -2.47 9.68
N TRP A 76 8.62 -3.47 10.52
CA TRP A 76 9.58 -4.54 10.27
C TRP A 76 8.84 -5.81 9.89
N SER A 77 9.35 -6.54 8.90
CA SER A 77 8.85 -7.87 8.55
C SER A 77 10.00 -8.81 8.18
N GLU A 78 9.71 -10.09 8.13
CA GLU A 78 10.63 -11.11 7.62
C GLU A 78 10.91 -10.90 6.14
N GLY A 79 12.09 -11.34 5.68
CA GLY A 79 12.56 -11.19 4.30
C GLY A 79 13.85 -10.38 4.23
N GLY A 80 14.37 -10.12 3.02
CA GLY A 80 15.67 -9.50 2.82
C GLY A 80 15.84 -8.81 1.47
N ALA A 81 17.10 -8.56 1.10
CA ALA A 81 17.43 -7.91 -0.18
C ALA A 81 17.02 -8.74 -1.40
N GLU A 82 16.98 -10.06 -1.26
CA GLU A 82 16.60 -11.04 -2.30
C GLU A 82 15.13 -10.94 -2.71
N ASP A 83 14.28 -10.38 -1.85
CA ASP A 83 12.87 -10.16 -2.16
C ASP A 83 12.63 -9.00 -3.13
N PHE A 84 13.69 -8.24 -3.41
CA PHE A 84 13.66 -7.12 -4.36
C PHE A 84 14.61 -7.38 -5.52
N PRO A 85 14.17 -7.18 -6.78
CA PRO A 85 15.01 -7.42 -7.95
C PRO A 85 16.18 -6.43 -8.04
N ARG A 86 16.00 -5.20 -7.52
CA ARG A 86 17.00 -4.14 -7.56
C ARG A 86 16.74 -3.03 -6.53
N LEU A 87 17.69 -2.15 -6.34
CA LEU A 87 17.48 -0.86 -5.69
C LEU A 87 16.89 0.15 -6.68
N SER A 88 15.83 0.85 -6.27
CA SER A 88 15.19 1.91 -7.06
C SER A 88 14.88 3.11 -6.16
N VAL A 89 15.67 4.17 -6.25
CA VAL A 89 15.48 5.42 -5.52
C VAL A 89 15.19 6.53 -6.52
N LYS A 90 14.01 7.18 -6.40
CA LYS A 90 13.55 8.15 -7.39
C LYS A 90 12.92 9.39 -6.73
N ALA A 91 13.25 10.56 -7.25
CA ALA A 91 12.45 11.77 -7.02
C ALA A 91 11.24 11.77 -7.95
N ARG A 92 10.09 12.20 -7.44
CA ARG A 92 8.80 12.27 -8.14
C ARG A 92 8.01 13.47 -7.61
N ASP A 93 6.95 13.86 -8.30
CA ASP A 93 6.04 14.91 -7.84
C ASP A 93 5.23 14.45 -6.61
N GLU A 94 4.92 13.15 -6.54
CA GLU A 94 4.19 12.52 -5.45
C GLU A 94 4.92 11.28 -4.92
N ILE A 95 4.87 11.05 -3.61
CA ILE A 95 5.37 9.80 -3.01
C ILE A 95 4.35 8.65 -3.10
N VAL A 96 3.09 8.99 -3.39
CA VAL A 96 2.02 8.08 -3.80
C VAL A 96 1.24 8.79 -4.90
N ALA A 97 1.17 8.20 -6.06
CA ALA A 97 0.67 8.82 -7.27
C ALA A 97 -0.87 8.82 -7.34
N PHE A 98 -1.52 9.83 -6.75
CA PHE A 98 -2.95 10.08 -6.93
C PHE A 98 -3.25 10.97 -8.14
N GLY A 99 -2.22 11.65 -8.67
CA GLY A 99 -2.39 12.60 -9.79
C GLY A 99 -2.92 13.97 -9.37
N ALA A 100 -2.76 14.32 -8.08
CA ALA A 100 -3.21 15.61 -7.54
C ALA A 100 -2.16 16.23 -6.60
N PRO A 101 -0.91 16.43 -7.06
CA PRO A 101 0.17 16.93 -6.20
C PRO A 101 -0.08 18.33 -5.63
N ASP A 102 -0.93 19.11 -6.28
CA ASP A 102 -1.26 20.49 -5.84
C ASP A 102 -2.43 20.54 -4.86
N GLU A 103 -3.22 19.48 -4.73
CA GLU A 103 -4.28 19.39 -3.71
C GLU A 103 -3.72 18.98 -2.34
N LEU A 104 -2.54 18.36 -2.29
CA LEU A 104 -1.92 17.90 -1.05
C LEU A 104 -1.13 19.02 -0.40
N LYS A 105 -1.46 19.34 0.84
CA LYS A 105 -0.71 20.25 1.70
C LYS A 105 -0.04 19.45 2.82
N VAL A 106 1.24 19.71 3.04
CA VAL A 106 2.05 19.04 4.05
C VAL A 106 2.78 20.10 4.87
N ASP A 107 2.73 19.96 6.18
CA ASP A 107 3.50 20.73 7.13
C ASP A 107 4.44 19.83 7.97
N GLU A 108 5.01 20.38 9.04
CA GLU A 108 5.90 19.66 9.96
C GLU A 108 5.21 18.49 10.71
N ASN A 109 3.87 18.49 10.78
CA ASN A 109 3.06 17.50 11.45
C ASN A 109 2.53 16.42 10.47
N GLY A 110 2.73 16.59 9.17
CA GLY A 110 2.28 15.66 8.13
C GLY A 110 1.26 16.25 7.18
N VAL A 111 0.30 15.43 6.72
CA VAL A 111 -0.74 15.86 5.78
C VAL A 111 -1.78 16.74 6.47
N VAL A 112 -1.95 17.95 5.95
CA VAL A 112 -2.94 18.92 6.45
C VAL A 112 -4.34 18.52 5.97
N GLY A 113 -5.30 18.43 6.88
CA GLY A 113 -6.70 18.15 6.56
C GLY A 113 -7.00 16.66 6.30
N GLY A 114 -6.09 15.77 6.66
CA GLY A 114 -6.30 14.31 6.59
C GLY A 114 -7.36 13.76 7.57
N GLY A 115 -7.61 12.47 7.51
CA GLY A 115 -8.50 11.75 8.42
C GLY A 115 -7.92 11.65 9.84
N VAL A 116 -8.79 11.43 10.81
CA VAL A 116 -8.35 11.17 12.19
C VAL A 116 -7.73 9.78 12.26
N HIS A 117 -6.50 9.70 12.80
CA HIS A 117 -5.84 8.42 13.00
C HIS A 117 -6.47 7.65 14.17
N LEU A 118 -6.88 6.43 13.91
CA LEU A 118 -7.37 5.51 14.93
C LEU A 118 -6.39 4.33 15.08
N LYS A 119 -5.97 4.07 16.29
CA LYS A 119 -5.26 2.82 16.62
C LYS A 119 -6.18 1.61 16.39
N PRO A 120 -5.64 0.40 16.16
CA PRO A 120 -6.48 -0.78 15.96
C PRO A 120 -7.57 -1.00 17.00
N GLU A 121 -7.30 -0.75 18.28
CA GLU A 121 -8.29 -0.84 19.37
C GLU A 121 -9.38 0.21 19.28
N GLU A 122 -9.05 1.42 18.83
CA GLU A 122 -10.01 2.52 18.67
C GLU A 122 -10.92 2.25 17.47
N VAL A 123 -10.42 1.57 16.43
CA VAL A 123 -11.23 1.09 15.29
C VAL A 123 -12.28 0.08 15.77
N ASN A 124 -11.86 -0.93 16.53
CA ASN A 124 -12.79 -1.92 17.07
C ASN A 124 -13.83 -1.28 17.99
N LYS A 125 -13.40 -0.37 18.88
CA LYS A 125 -14.30 0.38 19.75
C LYS A 125 -15.32 1.21 18.96
N LEU A 126 -14.89 1.91 17.90
CA LEU A 126 -15.80 2.66 17.03
C LEU A 126 -16.89 1.75 16.42
N VAL A 127 -16.49 0.56 15.95
CA VAL A 127 -17.43 -0.42 15.41
C VAL A 127 -18.34 -0.99 16.49
N GLU A 128 -17.85 -1.25 17.70
CA GLU A 128 -18.67 -1.69 18.85
C GLU A 128 -19.71 -0.65 19.24
N GLU A 129 -19.36 0.65 19.18
CA GLU A 129 -20.25 1.75 19.57
C GLU A 129 -21.27 2.12 18.49
N ARG A 130 -20.91 2.03 17.20
CA ARG A 130 -21.71 2.55 16.08
C ARG A 130 -22.20 1.47 15.10
N GLY A 131 -21.73 0.23 15.27
CA GLY A 131 -22.20 -0.92 14.48
C GLY A 131 -22.10 -0.71 12.96
N ASP A 132 -23.20 -0.99 12.26
CA ASP A 132 -23.28 -0.95 10.79
C ASP A 132 -23.25 0.46 10.19
N GLU A 133 -23.23 1.51 11.02
CA GLU A 133 -23.05 2.88 10.52
C GLU A 133 -21.61 3.08 10.04
N VAL A 134 -20.62 2.37 10.62
CA VAL A 134 -19.21 2.49 10.29
C VAL A 134 -18.92 1.83 8.95
N VAL A 135 -18.39 2.60 8.02
CA VAL A 135 -18.05 2.12 6.69
C VAL A 135 -16.53 1.97 6.56
N PHE A 136 -16.05 0.75 6.33
CA PHE A 136 -14.67 0.53 5.90
C PHE A 136 -14.53 0.84 4.41
N PHE A 137 -13.57 1.69 4.05
CA PHE A 137 -13.32 2.09 2.67
C PHE A 137 -11.89 1.70 2.28
N ASP A 138 -11.74 0.79 1.32
CA ASP A 138 -10.44 0.28 0.90
C ASP A 138 -9.69 1.31 0.05
N GLY A 139 -8.60 1.85 0.58
CA GLY A 139 -7.70 2.77 -0.11
C GLY A 139 -6.62 2.08 -0.94
N ARG A 140 -6.79 0.79 -1.26
CA ARG A 140 -5.89 0.00 -2.10
C ARG A 140 -6.48 -0.20 -3.49
N ASN A 141 -5.65 -0.69 -4.41
CA ASN A 141 -6.14 -1.13 -5.72
C ASN A 141 -7.08 -2.33 -5.54
N ALA A 142 -8.13 -2.40 -6.35
CA ALA A 142 -9.19 -3.41 -6.22
C ALA A 142 -8.67 -4.85 -6.18
N PHE A 143 -7.61 -5.16 -6.92
CA PHE A 143 -7.04 -6.51 -6.93
C PHE A 143 -6.48 -6.94 -5.56
N GLU A 144 -5.97 -6.00 -4.75
CA GLU A 144 -5.43 -6.30 -3.42
C GLU A 144 -6.53 -6.83 -2.48
N ALA A 145 -7.76 -6.33 -2.63
CA ALA A 145 -8.91 -6.75 -1.84
C ALA A 145 -9.42 -8.17 -2.17
N LYS A 146 -9.03 -8.73 -3.32
CA LYS A 146 -9.43 -10.10 -3.71
C LYS A 146 -8.94 -11.17 -2.75
N ILE A 147 -7.82 -10.95 -2.08
CA ILE A 147 -7.21 -11.93 -1.16
C ILE A 147 -7.34 -11.57 0.32
N GLY A 148 -7.77 -10.34 0.62
CA GLY A 148 -8.02 -9.92 2.01
C GLY A 148 -8.55 -8.51 2.08
N LYS A 149 -9.51 -8.27 2.99
CA LYS A 149 -10.18 -7.00 3.22
C LYS A 149 -10.84 -6.95 4.60
N PHE A 150 -11.25 -5.79 5.05
CA PHE A 150 -12.15 -5.69 6.20
C PHE A 150 -13.55 -6.21 5.84
N LYS A 151 -14.22 -6.81 6.81
CA LYS A 151 -15.60 -7.31 6.67
C LYS A 151 -16.50 -6.18 6.17
N ASN A 152 -17.33 -6.46 5.18
CA ASN A 152 -18.28 -5.52 4.58
C ASN A 152 -17.65 -4.23 4.03
N ALA A 153 -16.34 -4.23 3.75
CA ALA A 153 -15.67 -3.04 3.22
C ALA A 153 -16.19 -2.67 1.82
N VAL A 154 -16.33 -1.37 1.62
CA VAL A 154 -16.46 -0.78 0.28
C VAL A 154 -15.12 -0.88 -0.41
N VAL A 155 -15.08 -1.57 -1.54
CA VAL A 155 -13.90 -1.73 -2.39
C VAL A 155 -14.13 -0.94 -3.68
N PRO A 156 -13.51 0.23 -3.83
CA PRO A 156 -13.62 1.02 -5.06
C PRO A 156 -13.05 0.27 -6.27
N ASP A 157 -13.66 0.46 -7.43
CA ASP A 157 -13.19 -0.14 -8.69
C ASP A 157 -12.02 0.68 -9.27
N VAL A 158 -10.88 0.60 -8.60
CA VAL A 158 -9.65 1.31 -8.99
C VAL A 158 -8.55 0.29 -9.33
N ARG A 159 -7.94 0.46 -10.48
CA ARG A 159 -6.79 -0.35 -10.90
C ARG A 159 -5.48 0.19 -10.34
N THR A 160 -5.41 1.50 -10.20
CA THR A 160 -4.25 2.24 -9.67
C THR A 160 -4.71 3.37 -8.78
N THR A 161 -3.81 3.92 -7.97
CA THR A 161 -4.11 5.08 -7.11
C THR A 161 -4.56 6.32 -7.90
N HIS A 162 -4.18 6.46 -9.16
CA HIS A 162 -4.65 7.55 -10.04
C HIS A 162 -6.16 7.52 -10.33
N ASP A 163 -6.80 6.35 -10.20
CA ASP A 163 -8.22 6.22 -10.48
C ASP A 163 -9.10 6.74 -9.34
N PHE A 164 -8.55 6.90 -8.13
CA PHE A 164 -9.34 7.26 -6.93
C PHE A 164 -10.08 8.58 -7.07
N ILE A 165 -9.46 9.61 -7.63
CA ILE A 165 -10.12 10.92 -7.76
C ILE A 165 -11.39 10.78 -8.59
N ARG A 166 -11.28 10.19 -9.78
CA ARG A 166 -12.42 9.94 -10.66
C ARG A 166 -13.48 9.06 -9.99
N GLU A 167 -13.04 8.06 -9.24
CA GLU A 167 -13.93 7.11 -8.57
C GLU A 167 -14.73 7.79 -7.45
N ILE A 168 -14.10 8.56 -6.57
CA ILE A 168 -14.79 9.29 -5.50
C ILE A 168 -15.64 10.47 -6.01
N GLU A 169 -15.34 11.02 -7.19
CA GLU A 169 -16.14 12.05 -7.85
C GLU A 169 -17.30 11.50 -8.69
N SER A 170 -17.39 10.19 -8.84
CA SER A 170 -18.42 9.53 -9.67
C SER A 170 -19.85 9.63 -9.13
N GLY A 171 -20.02 10.08 -7.89
CA GLY A 171 -21.31 10.11 -7.19
C GLY A 171 -21.72 8.77 -6.54
N LYS A 172 -21.03 7.66 -6.84
CA LYS A 172 -21.34 6.33 -6.27
C LYS A 172 -21.32 6.27 -4.74
N TYR A 173 -20.56 7.17 -4.11
CA TYR A 173 -20.30 7.19 -2.67
C TYR A 173 -20.92 8.38 -1.96
N ASP A 174 -21.84 9.10 -2.61
CA ASP A 174 -22.44 10.31 -2.03
C ASP A 174 -23.21 10.01 -0.75
N GLU A 175 -23.85 8.83 -0.65
CA GLU A 175 -24.54 8.35 0.55
C GLU A 175 -23.62 8.09 1.75
N LEU A 176 -22.31 7.98 1.51
CA LEU A 176 -21.30 7.75 2.55
C LEU A 176 -20.75 9.06 3.13
N LYS A 177 -21.04 10.21 2.53
CA LYS A 177 -20.47 11.50 2.93
C LYS A 177 -20.83 11.92 4.34
N ASP A 178 -21.99 11.47 4.83
CA ASP A 178 -22.49 11.75 6.18
C ASP A 178 -22.23 10.61 7.19
N LYS A 179 -21.57 9.51 6.75
CA LYS A 179 -21.26 8.36 7.60
C LYS A 179 -19.84 8.41 8.15
N PRO A 180 -19.55 7.74 9.28
CA PRO A 180 -18.20 7.51 9.74
C PRO A 180 -17.48 6.55 8.79
N VAL A 181 -16.53 7.06 8.01
CA VAL A 181 -15.74 6.28 7.06
C VAL A 181 -14.35 6.04 7.60
N VAL A 182 -13.98 4.77 7.74
CA VAL A 182 -12.63 4.33 8.13
C VAL A 182 -11.87 3.88 6.89
N THR A 183 -10.94 4.72 6.41
CA THR A 183 -10.07 4.36 5.31
C THR A 183 -8.92 3.47 5.77
N TYR A 184 -8.51 2.52 4.93
CA TYR A 184 -7.38 1.66 5.22
C TYR A 184 -6.58 1.32 3.97
N CYS A 185 -5.27 1.09 4.15
CA CYS A 185 -4.40 0.49 3.14
C CYS A 185 -3.30 -0.32 3.83
N THR A 186 -2.38 -0.90 3.08
CA THR A 186 -1.33 -1.77 3.63
C THR A 186 -0.60 -1.17 4.83
N GLY A 187 -0.04 0.02 4.70
CA GLY A 187 0.80 0.65 5.73
C GLY A 187 0.32 2.03 6.20
N GLY A 188 -0.80 2.55 5.68
CA GLY A 188 -1.37 3.85 6.04
C GLY A 188 -1.13 4.97 5.03
N ILE A 189 -0.04 4.93 4.25
CA ILE A 189 0.39 6.06 3.41
C ILE A 189 -0.64 6.52 2.38
N ARG A 190 -1.35 5.59 1.71
CA ARG A 190 -2.38 5.95 0.72
C ARG A 190 -3.55 6.67 1.40
N CYS A 191 -3.87 6.27 2.63
CA CYS A 191 -4.96 6.86 3.39
C CYS A 191 -4.68 8.28 3.85
N GLU A 192 -3.42 8.65 4.09
CA GLU A 192 -3.07 10.04 4.39
C GLU A 192 -3.56 11.00 3.31
N ILE A 193 -3.35 10.64 2.05
CA ILE A 193 -3.76 11.44 0.91
C ILE A 193 -5.25 11.25 0.63
N LEU A 194 -5.72 10.00 0.55
CA LEU A 194 -7.10 9.68 0.22
C LEU A 194 -8.09 10.34 1.17
N SER A 195 -7.81 10.32 2.48
CA SER A 195 -8.69 10.94 3.48
C SER A 195 -8.80 12.46 3.31
N ALA A 196 -7.69 13.13 2.96
CA ALA A 196 -7.69 14.55 2.65
C ALA A 196 -8.49 14.85 1.37
N LEU A 197 -8.29 14.07 0.31
CA LEU A 197 -9.04 14.19 -0.94
C LEU A 197 -10.55 13.95 -0.74
N MET A 198 -10.93 12.97 0.08
CA MET A 198 -12.33 12.70 0.42
C MET A 198 -12.95 13.86 1.21
N LYS A 199 -12.25 14.42 2.21
CA LYS A 199 -12.72 15.62 2.94
C LYS A 199 -12.93 16.81 2.02
N ASN A 200 -12.03 17.06 1.09
CA ASN A 200 -12.17 18.12 0.08
C ASN A 200 -13.42 17.93 -0.80
N ARG A 201 -13.95 16.69 -0.91
CA ARG A 201 -15.14 16.31 -1.67
C ARG A 201 -16.39 16.10 -0.82
N GLY A 202 -16.36 16.60 0.42
CA GLY A 202 -17.54 16.72 1.30
C GLY A 202 -17.81 15.53 2.22
N PHE A 203 -16.89 14.58 2.35
CA PHE A 203 -16.99 13.56 3.39
C PHE A 203 -16.71 14.20 4.76
N LYS A 204 -17.65 14.08 5.70
CA LYS A 204 -17.62 14.85 6.96
C LYS A 204 -16.83 14.15 8.05
N GLU A 205 -16.95 12.84 8.19
CA GLU A 205 -16.38 12.06 9.28
C GLU A 205 -15.44 10.98 8.72
N ILE A 206 -14.15 11.33 8.58
CA ILE A 206 -13.14 10.45 7.99
C ILE A 206 -12.09 10.07 9.04
N TYR A 207 -11.92 8.79 9.17
CA TYR A 207 -10.88 8.14 9.96
C TYR A 207 -9.91 7.38 9.05
N GLN A 208 -8.74 7.06 9.58
CA GLN A 208 -7.79 6.16 8.94
C GLN A 208 -7.11 5.28 9.98
N ILE A 209 -6.83 4.03 9.62
CA ILE A 209 -6.17 3.10 10.52
C ILE A 209 -4.70 3.48 10.66
N ASP A 210 -4.29 3.87 11.86
CA ASP A 210 -2.90 4.17 12.18
C ASP A 210 -2.01 2.95 11.92
N GLY A 211 -1.01 3.12 11.07
CA GLY A 211 -0.13 2.04 10.63
C GLY A 211 -0.76 1.06 9.65
N GLY A 212 -2.02 1.25 9.25
CA GLY A 212 -2.73 0.47 8.25
C GLY A 212 -3.01 -0.98 8.64
N ILE A 213 -3.27 -1.82 7.64
CA ILE A 213 -3.58 -3.25 7.82
C ILE A 213 -2.44 -3.98 8.54
N VAL A 214 -1.18 -3.62 8.27
CA VAL A 214 -0.02 -4.26 8.92
C VAL A 214 -0.15 -4.17 10.44
N ARG A 215 -0.34 -2.96 10.99
CA ARG A 215 -0.47 -2.77 12.45
C ARG A 215 -1.74 -3.41 13.01
N TYR A 216 -2.85 -3.35 12.25
CA TYR A 216 -4.09 -4.00 12.66
C TYR A 216 -3.93 -5.52 12.74
N GLY A 217 -3.33 -6.13 11.71
CA GLY A 217 -3.10 -7.57 11.63
C GLY A 217 -2.08 -8.09 12.65
N GLU A 218 -1.00 -7.32 12.93
CA GLU A 218 -0.06 -7.65 14.01
C GLU A 218 -0.75 -7.76 15.36
N LYS A 219 -1.79 -6.96 15.60
CA LYS A 219 -2.52 -6.93 16.88
C LYS A 219 -3.63 -7.97 16.96
N TYR A 220 -4.41 -8.14 15.91
CA TYR A 220 -5.64 -8.94 15.94
C TYR A 220 -5.60 -10.17 15.04
N GLY A 221 -4.62 -10.28 14.14
CA GLY A 221 -4.62 -11.30 13.10
C GLY A 221 -5.84 -11.15 12.19
N ASP A 222 -6.40 -12.29 11.81
CA ASP A 222 -7.64 -12.42 11.04
C ASP A 222 -8.86 -12.83 11.92
N LYS A 223 -8.73 -12.69 13.24
CA LYS A 223 -9.75 -13.11 14.21
C LYS A 223 -10.72 -12.00 14.61
N SER A 224 -10.67 -10.85 13.95
CA SER A 224 -11.53 -9.70 14.27
C SER A 224 -12.24 -9.20 13.00
N LEU A 225 -11.98 -7.96 12.60
CA LEU A 225 -12.68 -7.33 11.46
C LEU A 225 -11.99 -7.57 10.12
N TRP A 226 -10.72 -8.00 10.12
CA TRP A 226 -9.98 -8.33 8.92
C TRP A 226 -10.22 -9.78 8.49
N GLU A 227 -10.31 -10.02 7.18
CA GLU A 227 -10.44 -11.34 6.56
C GLU A 227 -9.37 -11.56 5.49
N GLY A 228 -8.79 -12.75 5.46
CA GLY A 228 -7.85 -13.18 4.43
C GLY A 228 -6.42 -12.69 4.58
N SER A 229 -5.67 -12.76 3.49
CA SER A 229 -4.25 -12.44 3.41
C SER A 229 -4.01 -10.99 3.03
N LEU A 230 -2.88 -10.41 3.43
CA LEU A 230 -2.48 -9.07 3.01
C LEU A 230 -1.60 -9.15 1.77
N TYR A 231 -1.96 -8.43 0.70
CA TYR A 231 -1.09 -8.25 -0.46
C TYR A 231 0.11 -7.35 -0.12
N VAL A 232 1.32 -7.77 -0.52
CA VAL A 232 2.57 -7.02 -0.36
C VAL A 232 3.30 -6.87 -1.69
N PHE A 233 3.99 -5.72 -1.87
CA PHE A 233 4.64 -5.34 -3.14
C PHE A 233 6.10 -5.83 -3.24
N ASP A 234 6.35 -7.08 -2.86
CA ASP A 234 7.63 -7.77 -3.03
C ASP A 234 7.40 -9.19 -3.59
N LYS A 235 8.44 -9.99 -3.73
CA LYS A 235 8.33 -11.35 -4.31
C LYS A 235 7.40 -12.28 -3.55
N ARG A 236 7.11 -12.01 -2.29
CA ARG A 236 6.17 -12.81 -1.48
C ARG A 236 4.74 -12.67 -1.97
N MET A 237 4.40 -11.50 -2.54
CA MET A 237 3.09 -11.07 -3.05
C MET A 237 1.95 -11.10 -2.02
N HIS A 238 2.05 -11.88 -0.96
CA HIS A 238 1.09 -11.89 0.16
C HIS A 238 1.77 -12.28 1.46
N MET A 239 1.12 -11.94 2.55
CA MET A 239 1.45 -12.41 3.90
C MET A 239 0.18 -12.75 4.68
N GLU A 240 0.31 -13.68 5.59
CA GLU A 240 -0.74 -14.12 6.51
C GLU A 240 -0.38 -13.65 7.92
N PHE A 241 -1.39 -13.27 8.69
CA PHE A 241 -1.16 -12.84 10.08
C PHE A 241 -1.21 -13.99 11.07
N THR A 242 -1.89 -15.08 10.71
CA THR A 242 -1.97 -16.30 11.51
C THR A 242 -1.82 -17.52 10.61
N PRO A 243 -1.34 -18.67 11.15
CA PRO A 243 -1.24 -19.92 10.37
C PRO A 243 -2.60 -20.43 9.87
N ASP A 244 -3.70 -20.02 10.51
CA ASP A 244 -5.06 -20.47 10.22
C ASP A 244 -5.82 -19.46 9.37
N THR A 245 -5.12 -18.52 8.70
CA THR A 245 -5.75 -17.49 7.87
C THR A 245 -6.62 -18.11 6.79
N VAL A 246 -7.88 -17.71 6.74
CA VAL A 246 -8.84 -18.20 5.75
C VAL A 246 -8.52 -17.60 4.39
N THR A 247 -8.39 -18.45 3.37
CA THR A 247 -8.24 -18.02 1.98
C THR A 247 -9.60 -17.57 1.44
N ILE A 248 -9.79 -16.25 1.27
CA ILE A 248 -11.04 -15.68 0.71
C ILE A 248 -10.98 -15.50 -0.80
N GLY A 249 -9.77 -15.44 -1.37
CA GLY A 249 -9.57 -15.30 -2.81
C GLY A 249 -9.93 -16.56 -3.59
N GLN A 250 -10.28 -16.37 -4.85
CA GLN A 250 -10.64 -17.45 -5.76
C GLN A 250 -9.83 -17.36 -7.06
N CYS A 251 -9.35 -18.50 -7.51
CA CYS A 251 -8.66 -18.62 -8.80
C CYS A 251 -9.56 -18.12 -9.94
N GLU A 252 -9.05 -17.18 -10.72
CA GLU A 252 -9.79 -16.56 -11.83
C GLU A 252 -10.08 -17.53 -12.99
N ARG A 253 -9.59 -18.78 -12.93
CA ARG A 253 -9.79 -19.80 -13.97
C ARG A 253 -10.71 -20.94 -13.56
N CYS A 254 -10.56 -21.43 -12.32
CA CYS A 254 -11.31 -22.60 -11.85
C CYS A 254 -12.08 -22.36 -10.55
N SER A 255 -12.05 -21.14 -10.02
CA SER A 255 -12.71 -20.75 -8.77
C SER A 255 -12.23 -21.49 -7.50
N ALA A 256 -11.17 -22.30 -7.59
CA ALA A 256 -10.56 -22.89 -6.41
C ALA A 256 -10.01 -21.81 -5.47
N PRO A 257 -10.03 -22.01 -4.14
CA PRO A 257 -9.45 -21.06 -3.20
C PRO A 257 -7.99 -20.73 -3.54
N SER A 258 -7.62 -19.46 -3.57
CA SER A 258 -6.24 -19.01 -3.78
C SER A 258 -6.00 -17.60 -3.23
N ASN A 259 -4.81 -17.39 -2.69
CA ASN A 259 -4.28 -16.08 -2.31
C ASN A 259 -3.01 -15.72 -3.12
N LYS A 260 -2.71 -16.45 -4.20
CA LYS A 260 -1.48 -16.31 -4.98
C LYS A 260 -1.74 -15.58 -6.29
N PHE A 261 -1.02 -14.50 -6.48
CA PHE A 261 -0.98 -13.80 -7.75
C PHE A 261 0.20 -14.27 -8.59
N GLU A 262 -0.05 -14.39 -9.89
CA GLU A 262 0.96 -14.65 -10.90
C GLU A 262 0.99 -13.50 -11.91
N ASN A 263 2.16 -13.20 -12.45
CA ASN A 263 2.23 -12.29 -13.59
C ASN A 263 1.67 -12.99 -14.84
N CYS A 264 0.96 -12.23 -15.65
CA CYS A 264 0.54 -12.69 -16.97
C CYS A 264 1.74 -13.30 -17.72
N SER A 265 1.53 -14.48 -18.35
CA SER A 265 2.58 -15.17 -19.12
C SER A 265 3.07 -14.38 -20.35
N ASN A 266 2.31 -13.36 -20.79
CA ASN A 266 2.82 -12.38 -21.74
C ASN A 266 3.79 -11.41 -21.02
N GLU A 267 5.09 -11.57 -21.25
CA GLU A 267 6.14 -10.77 -20.62
C GLU A 267 5.98 -9.25 -20.82
N ARG A 268 5.30 -8.82 -21.88
CA ARG A 268 4.99 -7.40 -22.12
C ARG A 268 3.84 -6.90 -21.28
N CYS A 269 2.90 -7.77 -20.87
CA CYS A 269 1.69 -7.39 -20.13
C CYS A 269 1.94 -7.22 -18.63
N ARG A 270 2.46 -8.23 -17.97
CA ARG A 270 2.73 -8.30 -16.51
C ARG A 270 1.52 -7.97 -15.62
N GLU A 271 0.29 -8.03 -16.12
CA GLU A 271 -0.90 -7.94 -15.27
C GLU A 271 -0.90 -9.08 -14.26
N LEU A 272 -1.41 -8.81 -13.07
CA LEU A 272 -1.55 -9.82 -12.04
C LEU A 272 -2.84 -10.62 -12.25
N VAL A 273 -2.73 -11.93 -12.13
CA VAL A 273 -3.85 -12.89 -12.25
C VAL A 273 -3.86 -13.73 -10.97
N LEU A 274 -5.00 -13.83 -10.30
CA LEU A 274 -5.14 -14.65 -9.10
C LEU A 274 -5.37 -16.11 -9.52
N LEU A 275 -4.41 -16.98 -9.23
CA LEU A 275 -4.41 -18.37 -9.69
C LEU A 275 -4.13 -19.35 -8.56
N CYS A 276 -4.79 -20.52 -8.60
CA CYS A 276 -4.39 -21.64 -7.76
C CYS A 276 -3.10 -22.29 -8.31
N PRO A 277 -2.38 -23.09 -7.50
CA PRO A 277 -1.13 -23.73 -7.93
C PRO A 277 -1.25 -24.55 -9.23
N GLU A 278 -2.36 -25.25 -9.42
CA GLU A 278 -2.60 -26.05 -10.63
C GLU A 278 -2.73 -25.17 -11.88
N CYS A 279 -3.52 -24.09 -11.81
CA CYS A 279 -3.71 -23.18 -12.94
C CYS A 279 -2.44 -22.35 -13.22
N ALA A 280 -1.61 -22.09 -12.23
CA ALA A 280 -0.37 -21.35 -12.37
C ALA A 280 0.71 -22.11 -13.19
N THR A 281 0.63 -23.43 -13.31
CA THR A 281 1.56 -24.21 -14.13
C THR A 281 1.27 -24.16 -15.64
N ASP A 282 0.09 -23.66 -16.03
CA ASP A 282 -0.37 -23.58 -17.42
C ASP A 282 -0.22 -22.15 -17.94
N ASP A 283 0.71 -21.93 -18.85
CA ASP A 283 0.98 -20.60 -19.44
C ASP A 283 -0.24 -20.00 -20.14
N THR A 284 -1.14 -20.81 -20.66
CA THR A 284 -2.38 -20.32 -21.28
C THR A 284 -3.35 -19.78 -20.23
N LYS A 285 -3.42 -20.43 -19.08
CA LYS A 285 -4.23 -19.99 -17.92
C LYS A 285 -3.63 -18.78 -17.22
N ARG A 286 -2.30 -18.59 -17.29
CA ARG A 286 -1.64 -17.39 -16.73
C ARG A 286 -1.82 -16.14 -17.58
N ARG A 287 -2.41 -16.20 -18.79
CA ARG A 287 -2.75 -14.99 -19.55
C ARG A 287 -3.88 -14.23 -18.84
N CYS A 288 -3.76 -12.90 -18.68
CA CYS A 288 -4.79 -12.08 -18.03
C CYS A 288 -6.13 -12.12 -18.79
N VAL A 289 -6.07 -12.15 -20.13
CA VAL A 289 -7.20 -12.39 -21.05
C VAL A 289 -6.74 -13.34 -22.15
N PRO A 290 -7.65 -14.12 -22.80
CA PRO A 290 -7.28 -15.10 -23.84
C PRO A 290 -6.44 -14.49 -24.98
N GLU A 291 -6.79 -13.29 -25.42
CA GLU A 291 -6.10 -12.55 -26.48
C GLU A 291 -5.24 -11.43 -25.91
N CYS A 292 -4.44 -11.72 -24.87
CA CYS A 292 -3.55 -10.72 -24.29
C CYS A 292 -2.47 -10.29 -25.31
N ALA A 293 -2.87 -9.46 -26.26
CA ALA A 293 -2.01 -8.77 -27.20
C ALA A 293 -1.84 -7.33 -26.72
N VAL A 294 -0.97 -7.09 -25.76
CA VAL A 294 -0.75 -5.71 -25.31
C VAL A 294 0.40 -5.11 -26.07
N ASP A 295 0.06 -4.24 -27.01
CA ASP A 295 0.90 -3.11 -27.35
C ASP A 295 0.85 -2.08 -26.24
N ARG A 296 1.83 -2.12 -25.33
CA ARG A 296 1.94 -1.17 -24.19
C ARG A 296 2.34 0.24 -24.58
N GLN A 297 2.25 0.64 -25.82
CA GLN A 297 2.53 2.03 -26.21
C GLN A 297 1.48 3.03 -25.66
N SER A 298 0.30 2.57 -25.26
CA SER A 298 -0.75 3.44 -24.70
C SER A 298 -0.88 3.42 -23.16
N ALA A 299 -0.26 2.47 -22.46
CA ALA A 299 -0.41 2.36 -20.99
C ALA A 299 0.69 3.05 -20.18
N HIS A 300 1.74 3.56 -20.80
CA HIS A 300 2.89 4.20 -20.14
C HIS A 300 3.06 5.70 -20.48
N ALA A 301 2.10 6.34 -21.10
CA ALA A 301 2.12 7.79 -21.27
C ALA A 301 1.89 8.58 -19.96
N GLY A 302 1.83 7.90 -18.82
CA GLY A 302 1.63 8.51 -17.50
C GLY A 302 2.66 8.14 -16.42
N ILE A 303 3.76 7.44 -16.76
CA ILE A 303 4.81 7.09 -15.79
C ILE A 303 6.19 7.35 -16.41
N SER A 304 6.45 8.58 -16.75
CA SER A 304 7.82 9.09 -16.98
C SER A 304 8.21 10.03 -15.85
#